data_ab90e62b80b4d28330e6a34bf8e81b82
#
_entry.id   ab90e62b80b4d28330e6a34bf8e81b82
#
_cell.length_a   1.000
_cell.length_b   1.000
_cell.length_c   1.000
_cell.angle_alpha   90.00
_cell.angle_beta   90.00
_cell.angle_gamma   90.00
#
_symmetry.space_group_name_H-M   'P 1'
#
loop_
_entity.id
_entity.type
_entity.pdbx_description
1 polymer ?
#
loop_
_entity_poly.entity_id
_entity_poly.type
_entity_poly.pdbx_seq_one_letter_code
_entity_poly.pdbx_strand_id
1 'polypeptide(L)'
;MVFFGGILLTSTILFALPPPNPTMSPEEVELDTTKTGTPMDNFPDEQRATFCGVENAKSNSYVTEYKIPTVCTQPLAIKVAPDGNVWFIETNTGSITKFDPVSEQFTEFENSFWPEQGRTMSWGMDYSPDGSLWYTDGTYDSIWKFNTITETYDGIPYPVSETGSLPQKLEIDGSNVFVNDFTGGKITIFDLVQNMDDVTYMSILNPIPDGFTGDFAIDSENNLWYTNWVVDSTGFLVKLDLADYQNEVSDDDTETTLENYIHVFDFPDDLNTANGLTIDQNGDVWIVDTSSSFFFRFNPVSEQFTKYKTTEPPLSSYGNVTGVIKSPVSRPYWVDTDNSGNLVFNEQTSNQIAVLDVKNESLVEYMIPSKNPNWADCDLDSNYNCGVAQIFGFDTTDGAILFTEWAENNIGVVDTTKSLPFKIDTEKQLLVLKKGQSGEITLSITYDNISDSINSEIKTSHTASSTSNFTDLLISSSRNSPQGNTEHVTITIHASETSLTGNYKILLGIGNNEVTVSQYVDVIIES
;
A
#
# COMPACT_ATOMS: atom_id res chain seq x y z
N MET A 1 -7.72 26.46 11.64
CA MET A 1 -8.62 25.42 11.21
C MET A 1 -8.50 25.13 9.69
N VAL A 2 -7.33 25.33 9.10
CA VAL A 2 -7.06 25.13 7.65
C VAL A 2 -5.82 24.24 7.44
N PHE A 3 -5.17 23.80 8.51
CA PHE A 3 -3.89 23.08 8.44
C PHE A 3 -3.99 21.55 8.48
N PHE A 4 -5.13 20.98 8.86
CA PHE A 4 -5.26 19.52 8.99
C PHE A 4 -5.75 18.81 7.73
N GLY A 5 -6.48 19.47 6.85
CA GLY A 5 -6.78 18.94 5.51
C GLY A 5 -5.53 18.72 4.64
N GLY A 6 -4.43 19.41 4.96
CA GLY A 6 -3.18 19.30 4.21
C GLY A 6 -2.41 18.00 4.41
N ILE A 7 -2.50 17.36 5.57
CA ILE A 7 -1.68 16.17 5.87
C ILE A 7 -2.29 14.90 5.26
N LEU A 8 -3.59 14.80 5.20
CA LEU A 8 -4.27 13.72 4.49
C LEU A 8 -4.15 13.86 2.98
N LEU A 9 -4.18 15.10 2.50
CA LEU A 9 -4.03 15.40 1.09
C LEU A 9 -2.58 15.25 0.59
N THR A 10 -1.58 15.29 1.45
CA THR A 10 -0.19 14.95 1.05
C THR A 10 0.05 13.46 0.99
N SER A 11 -0.75 12.64 1.64
CA SER A 11 -0.72 11.18 1.42
C SER A 11 -1.59 10.77 0.23
N THR A 12 -2.62 11.52 -0.09
CA THR A 12 -3.41 11.42 -1.30
C THR A 12 -3.11 12.65 -2.15
N ILE A 13 -2.41 12.51 -3.19
CA ILE A 13 -2.02 13.39 -4.29
C ILE A 13 -3.12 14.36 -4.79
N LEU A 14 -4.05 14.73 -3.96
CA LEU A 14 -5.10 15.70 -4.31
C LEU A 14 -4.58 17.14 -4.57
N PHE A 15 -3.33 17.45 -4.24
CA PHE A 15 -2.79 18.80 -4.47
C PHE A 15 -2.30 19.08 -5.89
N ALA A 16 -2.14 18.08 -6.70
CA ALA A 16 -1.59 18.28 -8.03
C ALA A 16 -2.63 18.19 -9.16
N LEU A 17 -3.87 17.83 -8.85
CA LEU A 17 -4.92 17.87 -9.85
C LEU A 17 -5.47 19.30 -9.91
N PRO A 18 -5.55 19.93 -11.09
CA PRO A 18 -6.36 21.12 -11.27
C PRO A 18 -7.78 20.82 -10.78
N PRO A 19 -8.53 21.82 -10.27
CA PRO A 19 -9.93 21.60 -9.90
C PRO A 19 -10.66 20.94 -11.07
N PRO A 20 -11.55 19.98 -10.82
CA PRO A 20 -12.31 19.34 -11.88
C PRO A 20 -12.98 20.44 -12.71
N ASN A 21 -12.88 20.32 -14.02
CA ASN A 21 -13.64 21.22 -14.89
C ASN A 21 -15.11 21.13 -14.49
N PRO A 22 -15.82 22.25 -14.38
CA PRO A 22 -17.20 22.22 -13.94
C PRO A 22 -18.03 21.42 -14.92
N THR A 23 -18.57 20.30 -14.43
CA THR A 23 -19.70 19.54 -14.98
C THR A 23 -19.81 19.45 -16.50
N MET A 24 -19.18 18.44 -17.08
CA MET A 24 -19.66 17.89 -18.35
C MET A 24 -20.68 16.79 -18.03
N SER A 25 -21.92 16.99 -18.48
CA SER A 25 -22.93 15.94 -18.44
C SER A 25 -22.60 14.87 -19.47
N PRO A 26 -22.93 13.58 -19.23
CA PRO A 26 -22.66 12.49 -20.17
C PRO A 26 -23.29 12.67 -21.56
N GLU A 27 -24.19 13.65 -21.74
CA GLU A 27 -24.92 13.90 -23.02
C GLU A 27 -24.18 14.82 -23.99
N GLU A 28 -23.02 15.39 -23.66
CA GLU A 28 -22.30 16.34 -24.50
C GLU A 28 -20.93 15.85 -25.01
N VAL A 29 -20.63 14.57 -24.96
CA VAL A 29 -19.41 14.04 -25.57
C VAL A 29 -19.64 13.83 -27.06
N GLU A 30 -19.55 14.89 -27.87
CA GLU A 30 -19.22 14.72 -29.28
C GLU A 30 -17.82 14.15 -29.41
N LEU A 31 -17.73 12.91 -29.91
CA LEU A 31 -16.47 12.23 -30.21
C LEU A 31 -15.66 13.07 -31.22
N ASP A 32 -14.79 13.94 -30.75
CA ASP A 32 -13.70 14.46 -31.56
C ASP A 32 -12.56 13.43 -31.58
N THR A 33 -12.49 12.68 -32.69
CA THR A 33 -11.61 11.52 -32.87
C THR A 33 -10.17 11.90 -33.20
N THR A 34 -9.73 13.12 -32.95
CA THR A 34 -8.36 13.54 -33.16
C THR A 34 -7.74 14.02 -31.85
N LYS A 35 -7.25 13.08 -31.04
CA LYS A 35 -6.35 13.43 -29.93
C LYS A 35 -5.12 14.12 -30.55
N THR A 36 -5.01 15.43 -30.34
CA THR A 36 -3.83 16.21 -30.72
C THR A 36 -2.99 16.46 -29.49
N GLY A 37 -1.80 15.85 -29.44
CA GLY A 37 -0.87 16.00 -28.34
C GLY A 37 -0.41 14.67 -27.76
N THR A 38 0.51 14.77 -26.82
CA THR A 38 1.06 13.65 -26.07
C THR A 38 0.62 13.77 -24.60
N PRO A 39 0.70 12.70 -23.77
CA PRO A 39 0.41 12.80 -22.34
C PRO A 39 1.22 13.86 -21.59
N MET A 40 2.41 14.22 -22.10
CA MET A 40 3.21 15.34 -21.60
C MET A 40 2.49 16.68 -21.64
N ASP A 41 1.63 16.88 -22.65
CA ASP A 41 0.94 18.16 -22.86
C ASP A 41 -0.13 18.43 -21.80
N ASN A 42 -0.49 17.41 -21.02
CA ASN A 42 -1.35 17.54 -19.84
C ASN A 42 -0.66 18.23 -18.65
N PHE A 43 0.67 18.43 -18.71
CA PHE A 43 1.44 19.06 -17.64
C PHE A 43 2.17 20.30 -18.14
N PRO A 44 2.11 21.44 -17.40
CA PRO A 44 3.01 22.56 -17.61
C PRO A 44 4.48 22.12 -17.51
N ASP A 45 5.37 22.77 -18.26
CA ASP A 45 6.80 22.39 -18.33
C ASP A 45 7.47 22.31 -16.96
N GLU A 46 7.12 23.22 -16.05
CA GLU A 46 7.63 23.26 -14.68
C GLU A 46 7.18 22.07 -13.80
N GLN A 47 6.11 21.38 -14.19
CA GLN A 47 5.58 20.22 -13.46
C GLN A 47 6.06 18.88 -14.02
N ARG A 48 6.60 18.85 -15.23
CA ARG A 48 6.99 17.59 -15.89
C ARG A 48 8.03 16.81 -15.09
N ALA A 49 8.98 17.48 -14.46
CA ALA A 49 9.96 16.83 -13.61
C ALA A 49 9.34 16.12 -12.38
N THR A 50 8.16 16.61 -11.93
CA THR A 50 7.43 16.02 -10.81
C THR A 50 6.64 14.77 -11.23
N PHE A 51 6.04 14.77 -12.42
CA PHE A 51 5.04 13.76 -12.80
C PHE A 51 5.45 12.81 -13.92
N CYS A 52 6.53 13.09 -14.65
CA CYS A 52 6.92 12.34 -15.83
C CYS A 52 8.15 11.45 -15.64
N GLY A 53 8.79 11.55 -14.48
CA GLY A 53 9.99 10.81 -14.15
C GLY A 53 11.22 11.21 -14.96
N VAL A 54 12.29 10.44 -14.76
CA VAL A 54 13.54 10.58 -15.51
C VAL A 54 13.55 9.68 -16.75
N GLU A 55 14.48 9.95 -17.68
CA GLU A 55 14.54 9.27 -18.98
C GLU A 55 14.78 7.75 -18.89
N ASN A 56 15.59 7.30 -17.91
CA ASN A 56 16.01 5.91 -17.81
C ASN A 56 15.54 5.26 -16.50
N ALA A 57 14.99 4.06 -16.62
CA ALA A 57 14.77 3.17 -15.49
C ALA A 57 16.09 2.75 -14.85
N LYS A 58 16.06 2.46 -13.55
CA LYS A 58 17.22 2.00 -12.77
C LYS A 58 17.01 0.56 -12.33
N SER A 59 18.07 -0.07 -11.85
CA SER A 59 18.01 -1.41 -11.27
C SER A 59 19.04 -1.57 -10.18
N ASN A 60 18.77 -2.47 -9.25
CA ASN A 60 19.73 -2.93 -8.26
C ASN A 60 19.80 -4.46 -8.24
N SER A 61 20.37 -5.06 -7.21
CA SER A 61 20.50 -6.52 -7.14
C SER A 61 19.17 -7.26 -7.10
N TYR A 62 18.13 -6.65 -6.55
CA TYR A 62 16.83 -7.29 -6.29
C TYR A 62 15.70 -6.74 -7.16
N VAL A 63 15.82 -5.50 -7.58
CA VAL A 63 14.76 -4.76 -8.29
C VAL A 63 15.22 -4.45 -9.70
N THR A 64 14.39 -4.79 -10.68
CA THR A 64 14.55 -4.39 -12.08
C THR A 64 13.38 -3.49 -12.46
N GLU A 65 13.68 -2.30 -12.97
CA GLU A 65 12.68 -1.35 -13.44
C GLU A 65 12.65 -1.32 -14.97
N TYR A 66 11.46 -1.14 -15.53
CA TYR A 66 11.22 -1.07 -16.97
C TYR A 66 10.52 0.26 -17.29
N LYS A 67 11.12 1.03 -18.18
CA LYS A 67 10.57 2.34 -18.61
C LYS A 67 9.37 2.13 -19.52
N ILE A 68 8.23 2.73 -19.18
CA ILE A 68 7.06 2.76 -20.05
C ILE A 68 7.40 3.64 -21.26
N PRO A 69 7.14 3.18 -22.52
CA PRO A 69 7.54 3.90 -23.73
C PRO A 69 6.89 5.27 -23.86
N THR A 70 5.60 5.37 -23.56
CA THR A 70 4.88 6.64 -23.54
C THR A 70 5.20 7.40 -22.27
N VAL A 71 5.61 8.65 -22.39
CA VAL A 71 6.07 9.48 -21.26
C VAL A 71 4.89 10.09 -20.53
N CYS A 72 5.00 10.25 -19.20
CA CYS A 72 3.98 10.90 -18.36
C CYS A 72 2.64 10.14 -18.29
N THR A 73 2.63 8.83 -18.42
CA THR A 73 1.39 8.04 -18.37
C THR A 73 0.85 7.88 -16.95
N GLN A 74 1.71 7.99 -15.94
CA GLN A 74 1.36 7.85 -14.53
C GLN A 74 0.69 6.49 -14.22
N PRO A 75 1.44 5.36 -14.29
CA PRO A 75 0.89 4.03 -14.04
C PRO A 75 0.46 3.90 -12.57
N LEU A 76 -0.71 3.29 -12.31
CA LEU A 76 -1.24 3.21 -10.95
C LEU A 76 -1.66 1.78 -10.57
N ALA A 77 -2.90 1.37 -10.81
CA ALA A 77 -3.31 -0.01 -10.51
C ALA A 77 -2.61 -1.00 -11.46
N ILE A 78 -2.25 -2.16 -10.93
CA ILE A 78 -1.52 -3.21 -11.63
C ILE A 78 -2.08 -4.57 -11.25
N LYS A 79 -2.12 -5.51 -12.22
CA LYS A 79 -2.54 -6.89 -12.00
C LYS A 79 -1.77 -7.85 -12.88
N VAL A 80 -1.41 -9.00 -12.35
CA VAL A 80 -0.80 -10.08 -13.10
C VAL A 80 -1.89 -11.05 -13.55
N ALA A 81 -2.00 -11.25 -14.86
CA ALA A 81 -2.95 -12.20 -15.41
C ALA A 81 -2.45 -13.66 -15.25
N PRO A 82 -3.35 -14.65 -15.34
CA PRO A 82 -2.99 -16.06 -15.19
C PRO A 82 -1.95 -16.58 -16.22
N ASP A 83 -1.78 -15.88 -17.34
CA ASP A 83 -0.78 -16.18 -18.38
C ASP A 83 0.61 -15.58 -18.09
N GLY A 84 0.74 -14.84 -16.98
CA GLY A 84 1.97 -14.18 -16.54
C GLY A 84 2.20 -12.81 -17.18
N ASN A 85 1.32 -12.32 -18.04
CA ASN A 85 1.36 -10.94 -18.50
C ASN A 85 0.93 -9.99 -17.38
N VAL A 86 1.55 -8.82 -17.36
CA VAL A 86 1.29 -7.77 -16.38
C VAL A 86 0.44 -6.69 -17.03
N TRP A 87 -0.64 -6.33 -16.39
CA TRP A 87 -1.55 -5.32 -16.87
C TRP A 87 -1.59 -4.16 -15.88
N PHE A 88 -1.56 -2.94 -16.37
CA PHE A 88 -1.67 -1.74 -15.54
C PHE A 88 -2.44 -0.64 -16.25
N ILE A 89 -3.02 0.26 -15.46
CA ILE A 89 -3.74 1.43 -15.96
C ILE A 89 -2.85 2.66 -15.95
N GLU A 90 -2.93 3.44 -17.02
CA GLU A 90 -2.25 4.71 -17.18
C GLU A 90 -3.20 5.87 -16.87
N THR A 91 -3.06 6.45 -15.68
CA THR A 91 -4.04 7.41 -15.15
C THR A 91 -4.10 8.75 -15.91
N ASN A 92 -3.05 9.08 -16.65
CA ASN A 92 -2.99 10.30 -17.46
C ASN A 92 -3.47 10.10 -18.91
N THR A 93 -3.75 8.88 -19.33
CA THR A 93 -4.22 8.56 -20.68
C THR A 93 -5.53 7.80 -20.69
N GLY A 94 -5.88 7.16 -19.57
CA GLY A 94 -6.99 6.22 -19.47
C GLY A 94 -6.76 4.92 -20.24
N SER A 95 -5.54 4.69 -20.71
CA SER A 95 -5.17 3.48 -21.45
C SER A 95 -4.83 2.34 -20.51
N ILE A 96 -5.17 1.12 -20.91
CA ILE A 96 -4.65 -0.11 -20.32
C ILE A 96 -3.38 -0.49 -21.07
N THR A 97 -2.34 -0.86 -20.32
CA THR A 97 -1.10 -1.33 -20.92
C THR A 97 -0.77 -2.75 -20.43
N LYS A 98 -0.39 -3.60 -21.38
CA LYS A 98 0.14 -4.93 -21.12
C LYS A 98 1.67 -4.90 -21.21
N PHE A 99 2.32 -5.47 -20.23
CA PHE A 99 3.75 -5.77 -20.24
C PHE A 99 3.96 -7.29 -20.23
N ASP A 100 4.74 -7.78 -21.17
CA ASP A 100 5.20 -9.17 -21.20
C ASP A 100 6.59 -9.26 -20.54
N PRO A 101 6.73 -9.85 -19.34
CA PRO A 101 8.02 -9.90 -18.66
C PRO A 101 9.08 -10.76 -19.36
N VAL A 102 8.67 -11.66 -20.26
CA VAL A 102 9.60 -12.56 -20.98
C VAL A 102 10.24 -11.84 -22.15
N SER A 103 9.47 -11.11 -22.91
CA SER A 103 9.96 -10.32 -24.06
C SER A 103 10.34 -8.89 -23.73
N GLU A 104 9.98 -8.42 -22.52
CA GLU A 104 10.14 -7.04 -22.04
C GLU A 104 9.43 -6.02 -22.95
N GLN A 105 8.30 -6.42 -23.54
CA GLN A 105 7.57 -5.58 -24.48
C GLN A 105 6.30 -5.02 -23.86
N PHE A 106 6.03 -3.75 -24.16
CA PHE A 106 4.79 -3.06 -23.81
C PHE A 106 3.83 -3.04 -24.99
N THR A 107 2.54 -3.18 -24.71
CA THR A 107 1.45 -2.97 -25.66
C THR A 107 0.40 -2.10 -24.99
N GLU A 108 0.22 -0.90 -25.52
CA GLU A 108 -0.74 0.08 -25.01
C GLU A 108 -2.06 -0.04 -25.78
N PHE A 109 -3.20 -0.05 -25.07
CA PHE A 109 -4.55 -0.11 -25.61
C PHE A 109 -5.26 1.20 -25.29
N GLU A 110 -5.46 2.02 -26.31
CA GLU A 110 -6.04 3.35 -26.16
C GLU A 110 -7.53 3.25 -25.84
N ASN A 111 -7.99 3.96 -24.80
CA ASN A 111 -9.41 4.09 -24.49
C ASN A 111 -10.03 5.24 -25.32
N SER A 112 -10.77 4.90 -26.37
CA SER A 112 -11.42 5.88 -27.25
C SER A 112 -12.55 6.69 -26.58
N PHE A 113 -13.03 6.25 -25.42
CA PHE A 113 -14.02 6.97 -24.62
C PHE A 113 -13.38 7.94 -23.61
N TRP A 114 -12.05 7.91 -23.48
CA TRP A 114 -11.36 8.79 -22.55
C TRP A 114 -11.37 10.24 -23.04
N PRO A 115 -11.76 11.21 -22.18
CA PRO A 115 -11.81 12.61 -22.60
C PRO A 115 -10.40 13.14 -22.94
N GLU A 116 -10.34 14.02 -23.92
CA GLU A 116 -9.09 14.71 -24.25
C GLU A 116 -8.57 15.48 -23.02
N GLN A 117 -7.26 15.35 -22.75
CA GLN A 117 -6.60 15.88 -21.54
C GLN A 117 -7.21 15.37 -20.21
N GLY A 118 -8.03 14.32 -20.28
CA GLY A 118 -8.58 13.68 -19.10
C GLY A 118 -7.49 13.02 -18.26
N ARG A 119 -7.59 13.19 -16.94
CA ARG A 119 -6.75 12.51 -15.96
C ARG A 119 -7.60 11.99 -14.82
N THR A 120 -7.25 10.85 -14.29
CA THR A 120 -7.93 10.25 -13.14
C THR A 120 -6.93 9.65 -12.17
N MET A 121 -7.47 9.04 -11.13
CA MET A 121 -6.75 8.11 -10.26
C MET A 121 -7.51 6.78 -10.29
N SER A 122 -6.93 5.79 -10.96
CA SER A 122 -7.47 4.43 -11.05
C SER A 122 -6.74 3.53 -10.06
N TRP A 123 -7.27 3.48 -8.85
CA TRP A 123 -6.61 2.86 -7.71
C TRP A 123 -6.71 1.34 -7.69
N GLY A 124 -7.83 0.78 -8.10
CA GLY A 124 -8.12 -0.64 -8.03
C GLY A 124 -8.26 -1.26 -9.42
N MET A 125 -7.71 -2.46 -9.57
CA MET A 125 -7.84 -3.29 -10.77
C MET A 125 -7.86 -4.76 -10.38
N ASP A 126 -8.71 -5.53 -11.04
CA ASP A 126 -8.69 -6.98 -10.90
C ASP A 126 -9.02 -7.69 -12.22
N TYR A 127 -8.68 -8.98 -12.30
CA TYR A 127 -8.81 -9.81 -13.48
C TYR A 127 -9.96 -10.81 -13.32
N SER A 128 -10.99 -10.72 -14.15
CA SER A 128 -12.14 -11.60 -14.08
C SER A 128 -11.93 -12.93 -14.81
N PRO A 129 -12.65 -14.00 -14.43
CA PRO A 129 -12.52 -15.32 -15.06
C PRO A 129 -12.87 -15.36 -16.56
N ASP A 130 -13.60 -14.36 -17.06
CA ASP A 130 -13.93 -14.23 -18.49
C ASP A 130 -12.81 -13.61 -19.33
N GLY A 131 -11.67 -13.29 -18.72
CA GLY A 131 -10.54 -12.68 -19.38
C GLY A 131 -10.63 -11.15 -19.51
N SER A 132 -11.47 -10.51 -18.71
CA SER A 132 -11.57 -9.05 -18.67
C SER A 132 -10.86 -8.46 -17.46
N LEU A 133 -10.36 -7.24 -17.61
CA LEU A 133 -9.85 -6.41 -16.53
C LEU A 133 -10.93 -5.43 -16.10
N TRP A 134 -11.12 -5.31 -14.80
CA TRP A 134 -12.01 -4.32 -14.21
C TRP A 134 -11.18 -3.33 -13.42
N TYR A 135 -11.49 -2.04 -13.51
CA TYR A 135 -10.76 -1.01 -12.78
C TYR A 135 -11.65 0.18 -12.40
N THR A 136 -11.23 0.88 -11.35
CA THR A 136 -11.94 2.04 -10.82
C THR A 136 -11.49 3.33 -11.50
N ASP A 137 -12.39 4.31 -11.56
CA ASP A 137 -12.14 5.66 -12.04
C ASP A 137 -12.69 6.65 -11.00
N GLY A 138 -11.81 7.27 -10.24
CA GLY A 138 -12.18 8.17 -9.16
C GLY A 138 -12.56 9.59 -9.61
N THR A 139 -12.40 9.94 -10.90
CA THR A 139 -12.68 11.29 -11.39
C THR A 139 -13.98 11.37 -12.19
N TYR A 140 -14.29 10.33 -12.95
CA TYR A 140 -15.45 10.30 -13.83
C TYR A 140 -16.58 9.41 -13.31
N ASP A 141 -16.53 9.08 -12.01
CA ASP A 141 -17.57 8.31 -11.30
C ASP A 141 -17.96 7.04 -12.07
N SER A 142 -16.96 6.25 -12.45
CA SER A 142 -17.14 5.06 -13.25
C SER A 142 -16.29 3.91 -12.77
N ILE A 143 -16.72 2.70 -13.08
CA ILE A 143 -15.86 1.53 -13.17
C ILE A 143 -15.80 1.11 -14.64
N TRP A 144 -14.66 0.59 -15.04
CA TRP A 144 -14.42 0.20 -16.42
C TRP A 144 -14.17 -1.30 -16.52
N LYS A 145 -14.65 -1.88 -17.61
CA LYS A 145 -14.31 -3.23 -18.04
C LYS A 145 -13.54 -3.17 -19.35
N PHE A 146 -12.36 -3.77 -19.38
CA PHE A 146 -11.58 -3.95 -20.60
C PHE A 146 -11.51 -5.44 -20.94
N ASN A 147 -12.00 -5.82 -22.11
CA ASN A 147 -11.92 -7.19 -22.58
C ASN A 147 -10.57 -7.41 -23.29
N THR A 148 -9.72 -8.25 -22.72
CA THR A 148 -8.35 -8.48 -23.23
C THR A 148 -8.29 -9.25 -24.55
N ILE A 149 -9.42 -9.86 -25.00
CA ILE A 149 -9.52 -10.63 -26.24
C ILE A 149 -10.01 -9.76 -27.40
N THR A 150 -11.07 -8.96 -27.14
CA THR A 150 -11.65 -8.07 -28.15
C THR A 150 -11.05 -6.68 -28.17
N GLU A 151 -10.24 -6.36 -27.14
CA GLU A 151 -9.57 -5.07 -26.93
C GLU A 151 -10.59 -3.91 -26.87
N THR A 152 -11.74 -4.16 -26.23
CA THR A 152 -12.84 -3.19 -26.12
C THR A 152 -13.05 -2.74 -24.68
N TYR A 153 -13.46 -1.48 -24.52
CA TYR A 153 -13.78 -0.87 -23.24
C TYR A 153 -15.30 -0.73 -23.08
N ASP A 154 -15.78 -1.02 -21.88
CA ASP A 154 -17.14 -0.73 -21.43
C ASP A 154 -17.07 0.10 -20.14
N GLY A 155 -17.72 1.26 -20.12
CA GLY A 155 -17.85 2.12 -18.93
C GLY A 155 -19.16 1.88 -18.21
N ILE A 156 -19.11 1.69 -16.90
CA ILE A 156 -20.27 1.45 -16.03
C ILE A 156 -20.37 2.62 -15.04
N PRO A 157 -21.48 3.37 -15.01
CA PRO A 157 -21.67 4.44 -14.06
C PRO A 157 -21.59 3.93 -12.60
N TYR A 158 -20.81 4.62 -11.77
CA TYR A 158 -20.73 4.35 -10.36
C TYR A 158 -21.86 5.09 -9.61
N PRO A 159 -22.54 4.45 -8.63
CA PRO A 159 -23.58 5.10 -7.84
C PRO A 159 -22.99 6.10 -6.83
N VAL A 160 -22.89 7.36 -7.25
CA VAL A 160 -22.28 8.44 -6.48
C VAL A 160 -23.08 8.75 -5.21
N SER A 161 -22.37 8.97 -4.09
CA SER A 161 -22.95 9.44 -2.84
C SER A 161 -23.24 10.93 -2.88
N GLU A 162 -24.19 11.45 -2.07
CA GLU A 162 -24.52 12.89 -1.99
C GLU A 162 -23.31 13.76 -1.61
N THR A 163 -22.38 13.20 -0.84
CA THR A 163 -21.14 13.87 -0.39
C THR A 163 -20.00 13.76 -1.39
N GLY A 164 -20.21 13.10 -2.52
CA GLY A 164 -19.19 12.72 -3.50
C GLY A 164 -18.71 11.28 -3.29
N SER A 165 -18.06 10.73 -4.29
CA SER A 165 -17.53 9.37 -4.31
C SER A 165 -16.08 9.35 -4.77
N LEU A 166 -15.32 8.38 -4.27
CA LEU A 166 -13.97 8.07 -4.74
C LEU A 166 -13.80 6.56 -4.72
N PRO A 167 -14.26 5.84 -5.76
CA PRO A 167 -14.05 4.41 -5.87
C PRO A 167 -12.55 4.12 -5.95
N GLN A 168 -12.05 3.29 -5.03
CA GLN A 168 -10.62 2.98 -4.94
C GLN A 168 -10.32 1.52 -5.22
N LYS A 169 -10.22 0.66 -4.19
CA LYS A 169 -9.94 -0.76 -4.39
C LYS A 169 -11.10 -1.43 -5.11
N LEU A 170 -10.75 -2.36 -5.97
CA LEU A 170 -11.68 -3.23 -6.66
C LEU A 170 -11.16 -4.66 -6.54
N GLU A 171 -12.05 -5.59 -6.21
CA GLU A 171 -11.77 -7.01 -6.11
C GLU A 171 -12.93 -7.82 -6.70
N ILE A 172 -12.61 -8.88 -7.42
CA ILE A 172 -13.59 -9.78 -8.01
C ILE A 172 -13.61 -11.09 -7.22
N ASP A 173 -14.76 -11.40 -6.61
CA ASP A 173 -15.00 -12.68 -5.98
C ASP A 173 -16.24 -13.34 -6.57
N GLY A 174 -16.06 -14.54 -7.12
CA GLY A 174 -17.13 -15.30 -7.78
C GLY A 174 -17.78 -14.53 -8.93
N SER A 175 -19.03 -14.12 -8.76
CA SER A 175 -19.84 -13.35 -9.72
C SER A 175 -19.98 -11.87 -9.35
N ASN A 176 -19.25 -11.40 -8.36
CA ASN A 176 -19.38 -10.05 -7.84
C ASN A 176 -18.11 -9.22 -8.08
N VAL A 177 -18.29 -7.91 -8.30
CA VAL A 177 -17.24 -6.92 -8.27
C VAL A 177 -17.45 -6.03 -7.05
N PHE A 178 -16.55 -6.11 -6.10
CA PHE A 178 -16.54 -5.29 -4.89
C PHE A 178 -15.73 -4.03 -5.12
N VAL A 179 -16.26 -2.89 -4.71
CA VAL A 179 -15.58 -1.60 -4.83
C VAL A 179 -15.78 -0.82 -3.53
N ASN A 180 -14.68 -0.42 -2.86
CA ASN A 180 -14.80 0.52 -1.77
C ASN A 180 -14.93 1.96 -2.29
N ASP A 181 -15.81 2.72 -1.69
CA ASP A 181 -15.94 4.15 -1.92
C ASP A 181 -15.24 4.90 -0.80
N PHE A 182 -14.01 5.34 -1.04
CA PHE A 182 -13.14 5.93 0.00
C PHE A 182 -13.78 7.13 0.70
N THR A 183 -14.43 8.03 -0.06
CA THR A 183 -15.09 9.22 0.49
C THR A 183 -16.61 9.09 0.56
N GLY A 184 -17.20 8.16 -0.16
CA GLY A 184 -18.64 8.00 -0.26
C GLY A 184 -19.28 7.20 0.87
N GLY A 185 -18.47 6.70 1.82
CA GLY A 185 -18.95 6.05 3.04
C GLY A 185 -19.66 4.72 2.81
N LYS A 186 -19.23 3.92 1.82
CA LYS A 186 -19.86 2.64 1.47
C LYS A 186 -18.91 1.69 0.76
N ILE A 187 -19.34 0.42 0.70
CA ILE A 187 -18.83 -0.56 -0.27
C ILE A 187 -19.96 -0.87 -1.25
N THR A 188 -19.67 -0.84 -2.54
CA THR A 188 -20.62 -1.17 -3.60
C THR A 188 -20.24 -2.51 -4.21
N ILE A 189 -21.23 -3.40 -4.35
CA ILE A 189 -21.09 -4.74 -4.93
C ILE A 189 -21.90 -4.76 -6.20
N PHE A 190 -21.26 -4.98 -7.34
CA PHE A 190 -21.89 -5.13 -8.65
C PHE A 190 -21.96 -6.59 -9.03
N ASP A 191 -23.09 -7.00 -9.62
CA ASP A 191 -23.21 -8.32 -10.20
C ASP A 191 -22.47 -8.39 -11.54
N LEU A 192 -21.62 -9.41 -11.72
CA LEU A 192 -20.99 -9.73 -13.01
C LEU A 192 -22.05 -10.33 -13.96
N VAL A 193 -22.82 -9.46 -14.59
CA VAL A 193 -23.81 -9.88 -15.61
C VAL A 193 -23.20 -9.95 -16.99
N GLN A 194 -23.77 -10.80 -17.84
CA GLN A 194 -23.30 -10.94 -19.23
C GLN A 194 -23.66 -9.74 -20.11
N ASN A 195 -24.67 -8.97 -19.75
CA ASN A 195 -25.11 -7.79 -20.49
C ASN A 195 -24.87 -6.54 -19.65
N MET A 196 -23.96 -5.67 -20.12
CA MET A 196 -23.57 -4.44 -19.43
C MET A 196 -24.70 -3.41 -19.31
N ASP A 197 -25.78 -3.54 -20.10
CA ASP A 197 -26.97 -2.68 -20.00
C ASP A 197 -27.86 -3.01 -18.80
N ASP A 198 -27.67 -4.17 -18.18
CA ASP A 198 -28.47 -4.70 -17.08
C ASP A 198 -27.68 -4.86 -15.76
N VAL A 199 -26.59 -4.08 -15.57
CA VAL A 199 -25.76 -4.15 -14.35
C VAL A 199 -26.58 -3.73 -13.14
N THR A 200 -26.67 -4.63 -12.17
CA THR A 200 -27.27 -4.36 -10.85
C THR A 200 -26.21 -4.20 -9.79
N TYR A 201 -26.52 -3.44 -8.74
CA TYR A 201 -25.60 -3.27 -7.62
C TYR A 201 -26.32 -3.16 -6.28
N MET A 202 -25.60 -3.47 -5.22
CA MET A 202 -25.98 -3.25 -3.83
C MET A 202 -24.94 -2.37 -3.14
N SER A 203 -25.36 -1.45 -2.29
CA SER A 203 -24.46 -0.61 -1.48
C SER A 203 -24.59 -0.91 0.01
N ILE A 204 -23.45 -1.15 0.65
CA ILE A 204 -23.32 -1.39 2.09
C ILE A 204 -22.80 -0.10 2.72
N LEU A 205 -23.62 0.56 3.53
CA LEU A 205 -23.27 1.83 4.16
C LEU A 205 -22.36 1.62 5.37
N ASN A 206 -21.42 2.53 5.57
CA ASN A 206 -20.53 2.51 6.72
C ASN A 206 -21.25 2.78 8.06
N PRO A 207 -20.79 2.17 9.18
CA PRO A 207 -21.27 2.51 10.53
C PRO A 207 -21.03 3.96 10.92
N ILE A 208 -19.92 4.59 10.46
CA ILE A 208 -19.68 6.03 10.58
C ILE A 208 -20.08 6.68 9.25
N PRO A 209 -21.20 7.42 9.18
CA PRO A 209 -21.74 7.91 7.90
C PRO A 209 -20.81 8.83 7.11
N ASP A 210 -20.01 9.66 7.80
CA ASP A 210 -19.05 10.58 7.18
C ASP A 210 -17.60 10.07 7.26
N GLY A 211 -17.41 8.77 7.55
CA GLY A 211 -16.11 8.13 7.66
C GLY A 211 -15.58 7.65 6.31
N PHE A 212 -14.26 7.59 6.21
CA PHE A 212 -13.57 6.99 5.08
C PHE A 212 -13.67 5.47 5.12
N THR A 213 -13.73 4.84 3.95
CA THR A 213 -13.58 3.39 3.78
C THR A 213 -12.19 3.15 3.20
N GLY A 214 -11.24 2.71 4.02
CA GLY A 214 -9.83 2.62 3.58
C GLY A 214 -9.59 1.46 2.63
N ASP A 215 -9.97 0.26 3.03
CA ASP A 215 -9.78 -0.98 2.27
C ASP A 215 -10.74 -2.07 2.76
N PHE A 216 -10.80 -3.18 2.00
CA PHE A 216 -11.61 -4.35 2.35
C PHE A 216 -10.94 -5.65 1.89
N ALA A 217 -11.37 -6.77 2.48
CA ALA A 217 -11.06 -8.12 2.03
C ALA A 217 -12.20 -9.08 2.36
N ILE A 218 -12.27 -10.19 1.64
CA ILE A 218 -13.26 -11.24 1.83
C ILE A 218 -12.57 -12.46 2.40
N ASP A 219 -13.09 -12.99 3.52
CA ASP A 219 -12.51 -14.18 4.14
C ASP A 219 -13.06 -15.49 3.52
N SER A 220 -12.45 -16.61 3.90
CA SER A 220 -12.84 -17.94 3.40
C SER A 220 -14.25 -18.38 3.80
N GLU A 221 -14.90 -17.70 4.73
CA GLU A 221 -16.28 -17.92 5.16
C GLU A 221 -17.26 -16.98 4.44
N ASN A 222 -16.75 -16.18 3.46
CA ASN A 222 -17.51 -15.15 2.73
C ASN A 222 -18.01 -14.01 3.63
N ASN A 223 -17.23 -13.64 4.64
CA ASN A 223 -17.44 -12.40 5.38
C ASN A 223 -16.66 -11.28 4.74
N LEU A 224 -17.25 -10.10 4.69
CA LEU A 224 -16.59 -8.89 4.21
C LEU A 224 -15.98 -8.13 5.41
N TRP A 225 -14.66 -7.97 5.39
CA TRP A 225 -13.93 -7.17 6.36
C TRP A 225 -13.53 -5.85 5.73
N TYR A 226 -13.71 -4.73 6.42
CA TYR A 226 -13.29 -3.42 5.92
C TYR A 226 -12.96 -2.44 7.03
N THR A 227 -12.22 -1.40 6.69
CA THR A 227 -11.88 -0.32 7.61
C THR A 227 -12.80 0.87 7.41
N ASN A 228 -13.29 1.46 8.52
CA ASN A 228 -14.09 2.67 8.51
C ASN A 228 -13.56 3.64 9.56
N TRP A 229 -13.08 4.80 9.17
CA TRP A 229 -12.39 5.71 10.07
C TRP A 229 -12.60 7.19 9.74
N VAL A 230 -12.33 8.05 10.73
CA VAL A 230 -12.38 9.52 10.62
C VAL A 230 -11.05 10.06 11.12
N VAL A 231 -10.50 11.04 10.41
CA VAL A 231 -9.22 11.68 10.75
C VAL A 231 -9.19 12.21 12.18
N ASP A 232 -8.12 11.88 12.91
CA ASP A 232 -7.87 12.31 14.30
C ASP A 232 -9.07 12.05 15.25
N SER A 233 -9.85 11.00 14.96
CA SER A 233 -11.03 10.65 15.74
C SER A 233 -11.06 9.15 16.00
N THR A 234 -12.19 8.51 15.72
CA THR A 234 -12.41 7.07 15.90
C THR A 234 -12.29 6.33 14.58
N GLY A 235 -11.90 5.07 14.65
CA GLY A 235 -11.94 4.16 13.52
C GLY A 235 -12.31 2.77 13.98
N PHE A 236 -12.83 2.00 13.04
CA PHE A 236 -13.30 0.65 13.27
C PHE A 236 -12.79 -0.31 12.21
N LEU A 237 -12.50 -1.53 12.64
CA LEU A 237 -12.53 -2.69 11.78
C LEU A 237 -13.96 -3.24 11.82
N VAL A 238 -14.55 -3.44 10.66
CA VAL A 238 -15.91 -3.93 10.52
C VAL A 238 -15.87 -5.30 9.86
N LYS A 239 -16.60 -6.26 10.43
CA LYS A 239 -16.91 -7.55 9.81
C LYS A 239 -18.39 -7.55 9.46
N LEU A 240 -18.72 -7.86 8.22
CA LEU A 240 -20.09 -8.09 7.75
C LEU A 240 -20.26 -9.57 7.41
N ASP A 241 -21.23 -10.22 8.01
CA ASP A 241 -21.68 -11.56 7.63
C ASP A 241 -22.47 -11.45 6.31
N LEU A 242 -21.70 -11.37 5.20
CA LEU A 242 -22.20 -10.98 3.88
C LEU A 242 -23.22 -11.93 3.32
N ALA A 243 -23.00 -13.25 3.46
CA ALA A 243 -23.90 -14.26 2.92
C ALA A 243 -25.28 -14.20 3.59
N ASP A 244 -25.32 -14.04 4.90
CA ASP A 244 -26.57 -13.95 5.66
C ASP A 244 -27.31 -12.65 5.35
N TYR A 245 -26.56 -11.53 5.23
CA TYR A 245 -27.13 -10.25 4.82
C TYR A 245 -27.75 -10.29 3.41
N GLN A 246 -27.05 -10.86 2.43
CA GLN A 246 -27.54 -10.97 1.05
C GLN A 246 -28.80 -11.86 0.96
N ASN A 247 -28.86 -12.95 1.73
CA ASN A 247 -30.03 -13.83 1.77
C ASN A 247 -31.26 -13.11 2.32
N GLU A 248 -31.09 -12.29 3.36
CA GLU A 248 -32.20 -11.56 3.98
C GLU A 248 -32.69 -10.40 3.10
N VAL A 249 -31.76 -9.64 2.48
CA VAL A 249 -32.14 -8.54 1.55
C VAL A 249 -32.88 -9.04 0.32
N SER A 250 -32.65 -10.28 -0.11
CA SER A 250 -33.36 -10.90 -1.24
C SER A 250 -34.82 -11.30 -0.92
N ASP A 251 -35.21 -11.33 0.36
CA ASP A 251 -36.55 -11.67 0.81
C ASP A 251 -37.38 -10.37 0.95
N ASP A 252 -38.15 -10.04 -0.07
CA ASP A 252 -38.86 -8.77 -0.33
C ASP A 252 -39.82 -8.28 0.77
N ASP A 253 -40.03 -9.06 1.87
CA ASP A 253 -41.03 -8.81 2.91
C ASP A 253 -40.44 -8.30 4.26
N THR A 254 -39.13 -8.16 4.41
CA THR A 254 -38.50 -7.79 5.69
C THR A 254 -37.71 -6.47 5.59
N GLU A 255 -37.92 -5.56 6.54
CA GLU A 255 -37.10 -4.37 6.74
C GLU A 255 -35.74 -4.82 7.31
N THR A 256 -34.79 -5.16 6.41
CA THR A 256 -33.46 -5.64 6.77
C THR A 256 -32.62 -4.50 7.28
N THR A 257 -32.15 -4.58 8.52
CA THR A 257 -31.22 -3.61 9.10
C THR A 257 -29.81 -4.16 9.10
N LEU A 258 -28.89 -3.47 8.45
CA LEU A 258 -27.47 -3.84 8.36
C LEU A 258 -26.84 -4.11 9.74
N GLU A 259 -27.29 -3.40 10.78
CA GLU A 259 -26.79 -3.50 12.16
C GLU A 259 -26.87 -4.93 12.74
N ASN A 260 -27.75 -5.79 12.21
CA ASN A 260 -27.88 -7.17 12.69
C ASN A 260 -26.78 -8.10 12.16
N TYR A 261 -26.04 -7.69 11.14
CA TYR A 261 -25.06 -8.51 10.40
C TYR A 261 -23.64 -8.01 10.51
N ILE A 262 -23.43 -6.83 11.14
CA ILE A 262 -22.10 -6.24 11.32
C ILE A 262 -21.59 -6.46 12.74
N HIS A 263 -20.28 -6.74 12.81
CA HIS A 263 -19.51 -6.72 14.05
C HIS A 263 -18.46 -5.61 13.92
N VAL A 264 -18.37 -4.75 14.94
CA VAL A 264 -17.53 -3.56 14.92
C VAL A 264 -16.48 -3.67 16.02
N PHE A 265 -15.22 -3.48 15.68
CA PHE A 265 -14.07 -3.55 16.59
C PHE A 265 -13.36 -2.19 16.59
N ASP A 266 -13.26 -1.56 17.77
CA ASP A 266 -12.59 -0.28 17.93
C ASP A 266 -11.10 -0.39 17.57
N PHE A 267 -10.58 0.59 16.82
CA PHE A 267 -9.14 0.70 16.58
C PHE A 267 -8.37 1.04 17.86
N PRO A 268 -7.15 0.53 18.02
CA PRO A 268 -6.24 1.04 19.04
C PRO A 268 -5.88 2.51 18.77
N ASP A 269 -5.56 3.26 19.83
CA ASP A 269 -5.30 4.71 19.80
C ASP A 269 -4.21 5.13 18.78
N ASP A 270 -3.31 4.22 18.41
CA ASP A 270 -2.19 4.47 17.50
C ASP A 270 -2.51 4.15 16.02
N LEU A 271 -3.68 3.62 15.71
CA LEU A 271 -4.14 3.33 14.35
C LEU A 271 -5.05 4.45 13.85
N ASN A 272 -4.53 5.32 12.97
CA ASN A 272 -5.21 6.55 12.60
C ASN A 272 -5.69 6.59 11.15
N THR A 273 -4.95 5.98 10.22
CA THR A 273 -5.25 6.06 8.78
C THR A 273 -5.11 4.67 8.15
N ALA A 274 -6.14 3.86 8.37
CA ALA A 274 -6.19 2.46 7.98
C ALA A 274 -6.55 2.31 6.49
N ASN A 275 -5.57 2.52 5.59
CA ASN A 275 -5.78 2.54 4.14
C ASN A 275 -5.64 1.18 3.46
N GLY A 276 -4.88 0.25 4.02
CA GLY A 276 -4.71 -1.08 3.44
C GLY A 276 -5.14 -2.17 4.43
N LEU A 277 -5.81 -3.20 3.91
CA LEU A 277 -6.28 -4.35 4.68
C LEU A 277 -6.15 -5.62 3.85
N THR A 278 -5.71 -6.70 4.48
CA THR A 278 -5.75 -8.06 3.93
C THR A 278 -5.96 -9.09 5.04
N ILE A 279 -6.22 -10.34 4.65
CA ILE A 279 -6.45 -11.46 5.58
C ILE A 279 -5.42 -12.55 5.28
N ASP A 280 -4.70 -13.00 6.29
CA ASP A 280 -3.72 -14.07 6.13
C ASP A 280 -4.35 -15.47 6.15
N GLN A 281 -3.54 -16.49 5.87
CA GLN A 281 -3.98 -17.89 5.81
C GLN A 281 -4.49 -18.44 7.16
N ASN A 282 -4.22 -17.76 8.29
CA ASN A 282 -4.73 -18.11 9.61
C ASN A 282 -6.07 -17.45 9.91
N GLY A 283 -6.55 -16.54 9.04
CA GLY A 283 -7.73 -15.72 9.22
C GLY A 283 -7.48 -14.48 10.10
N ASP A 284 -6.21 -14.12 10.39
CA ASP A 284 -5.89 -12.87 11.05
C ASP A 284 -5.99 -11.71 10.04
N VAL A 285 -6.58 -10.59 10.47
CA VAL A 285 -6.74 -9.39 9.63
C VAL A 285 -5.55 -8.46 9.85
N TRP A 286 -4.90 -8.07 8.76
CA TRP A 286 -3.77 -7.16 8.78
C TRP A 286 -4.15 -5.80 8.22
N ILE A 287 -3.73 -4.74 8.91
CA ILE A 287 -4.07 -3.36 8.59
C ILE A 287 -2.81 -2.51 8.62
N VAL A 288 -2.60 -1.68 7.61
CA VAL A 288 -1.48 -0.74 7.56
C VAL A 288 -1.94 0.69 7.81
N ASP A 289 -1.14 1.46 8.58
CA ASP A 289 -1.42 2.84 8.93
C ASP A 289 -0.57 3.82 8.11
N THR A 290 -1.18 4.47 7.14
CA THR A 290 -0.49 5.41 6.24
C THR A 290 -0.04 6.70 6.93
N SER A 291 -0.52 6.99 8.13
CA SER A 291 -0.07 8.18 8.90
C SER A 291 1.23 7.96 9.68
N SER A 292 1.70 6.73 9.78
CA SER A 292 2.80 6.32 10.64
C SER A 292 3.75 5.32 9.97
N SER A 293 4.57 4.64 10.76
CA SER A 293 5.34 3.45 10.37
C SER A 293 4.75 2.17 10.98
N PHE A 294 3.50 2.21 11.42
CA PHE A 294 2.87 1.08 12.07
C PHE A 294 2.02 0.26 11.11
N PHE A 295 1.91 -1.02 11.45
CA PHE A 295 0.91 -1.92 10.92
C PHE A 295 0.43 -2.84 12.04
N PHE A 296 -0.74 -3.43 11.87
CA PHE A 296 -1.44 -4.11 12.94
C PHE A 296 -1.97 -5.45 12.47
N ARG A 297 -1.91 -6.45 13.36
CA ARG A 297 -2.61 -7.72 13.22
C ARG A 297 -3.78 -7.74 14.19
N PHE A 298 -4.96 -7.98 13.68
CA PHE A 298 -6.15 -8.29 14.48
C PHE A 298 -6.44 -9.78 14.42
N ASN A 299 -6.56 -10.41 15.58
CA ASN A 299 -6.97 -11.80 15.66
C ASN A 299 -8.46 -11.89 15.98
N PRO A 300 -9.31 -12.42 15.05
CA PRO A 300 -10.77 -12.45 15.23
C PRO A 300 -11.25 -13.31 16.39
N VAL A 301 -10.46 -14.30 16.83
CA VAL A 301 -10.85 -15.21 17.93
C VAL A 301 -10.65 -14.55 19.30
N SER A 302 -9.55 -13.85 19.49
CA SER A 302 -9.24 -13.15 20.75
C SER A 302 -9.70 -11.69 20.76
N GLU A 303 -10.10 -11.15 19.61
CA GLU A 303 -10.47 -9.74 19.38
C GLU A 303 -9.36 -8.76 19.83
N GLN A 304 -8.09 -9.16 19.62
CA GLN A 304 -6.95 -8.37 20.06
C GLN A 304 -6.11 -7.88 18.88
N PHE A 305 -5.70 -6.61 18.96
CA PHE A 305 -4.72 -6.02 18.06
C PHE A 305 -3.29 -6.24 18.57
N THR A 306 -2.40 -6.61 17.66
CA THR A 306 -0.94 -6.61 17.89
C THR A 306 -0.32 -5.58 16.96
N LYS A 307 0.45 -4.65 17.53
CA LYS A 307 1.10 -3.56 16.80
C LYS A 307 2.52 -3.95 16.40
N TYR A 308 2.88 -3.64 15.16
CA TYR A 308 4.21 -3.78 14.57
C TYR A 308 4.71 -2.43 14.07
N LYS A 309 6.00 -2.29 13.87
CA LYS A 309 6.63 -1.10 13.30
C LYS A 309 7.72 -1.51 12.31
N THR A 310 7.74 -0.89 11.15
CA THR A 310 8.78 -1.09 10.12
C THR A 310 10.09 -0.42 10.50
N THR A 311 11.12 -0.54 9.66
CA THR A 311 12.36 0.24 9.86
C THR A 311 12.10 1.73 9.64
N GLU A 312 12.97 2.58 10.19
CA GLU A 312 12.89 4.01 9.91
C GLU A 312 13.36 4.29 8.48
N PRO A 313 12.62 5.13 7.70
CA PRO A 313 13.00 5.46 6.35
C PRO A 313 14.37 6.14 6.32
N PRO A 314 15.24 5.80 5.34
CA PRO A 314 16.56 6.40 5.23
C PRO A 314 16.48 7.84 4.70
N LEU A 315 17.44 8.69 5.11
CA LEU A 315 17.57 10.07 4.60
C LEU A 315 17.62 10.13 3.06
N SER A 316 18.15 9.11 2.43
CA SER A 316 18.17 8.97 0.97
C SER A 316 16.80 8.79 0.32
N SER A 317 15.75 8.60 1.09
CA SER A 317 14.38 8.56 0.59
C SER A 317 13.63 9.83 0.98
N TYR A 318 13.41 10.08 2.26
CA TYR A 318 12.55 11.18 2.69
C TYR A 318 13.25 12.56 2.75
N GLY A 319 14.57 12.65 2.72
CA GLY A 319 15.30 13.91 2.76
C GLY A 319 15.67 14.37 4.18
N ASN A 320 15.73 15.69 4.39
CA ASN A 320 16.30 16.27 5.59
C ASN A 320 15.28 16.79 6.64
N VAL A 321 14.01 16.49 6.47
CA VAL A 321 12.88 16.90 7.34
C VAL A 321 12.76 18.40 7.58
N THR A 322 13.24 19.22 6.68
CA THR A 322 13.14 20.69 6.76
C THR A 322 11.96 21.24 5.96
N GLY A 323 11.46 20.50 4.97
CA GLY A 323 10.36 20.88 4.08
C GLY A 323 9.00 20.31 4.50
N VAL A 324 8.37 19.58 3.60
CA VAL A 324 7.02 19.04 3.75
C VAL A 324 6.97 17.90 4.77
N ILE A 325 7.94 16.99 4.71
CA ILE A 325 8.02 15.83 5.61
C ILE A 325 8.70 16.26 6.92
N LYS A 326 7.92 16.35 7.99
CA LYS A 326 8.40 16.78 9.31
C LYS A 326 8.80 15.64 10.22
N SER A 327 8.31 14.45 9.96
CA SER A 327 8.62 13.25 10.73
C SER A 327 8.89 12.09 9.79
N PRO A 328 10.02 11.41 9.94
CA PRO A 328 10.34 10.25 9.12
C PRO A 328 9.45 9.07 9.54
N VAL A 329 8.42 8.81 8.77
CA VAL A 329 7.55 7.63 8.89
C VAL A 329 7.53 6.90 7.55
N SER A 330 7.51 5.58 7.57
CA SER A 330 7.60 4.78 6.34
C SER A 330 6.37 4.85 5.46
N ARG A 331 5.20 5.08 6.04
CA ARG A 331 3.89 5.15 5.39
C ARG A 331 3.54 3.88 4.62
N PRO A 332 3.30 2.76 5.29
CA PRO A 332 2.71 1.60 4.65
C PRO A 332 1.33 1.97 4.10
N TYR A 333 1.04 1.61 2.82
CA TYR A 333 -0.17 2.11 2.15
C TYR A 333 -1.13 1.00 1.74
N TRP A 334 -0.71 0.11 0.84
CA TRP A 334 -1.44 -1.10 0.47
C TRP A 334 -0.79 -2.33 1.07
N VAL A 335 -1.57 -3.32 1.37
CA VAL A 335 -1.11 -4.62 1.88
C VAL A 335 -1.89 -5.74 1.21
N ASP A 336 -1.18 -6.83 0.89
CA ASP A 336 -1.76 -8.06 0.36
C ASP A 336 -0.96 -9.27 0.85
N THR A 337 -1.42 -10.48 0.55
CA THR A 337 -0.70 -11.72 0.82
C THR A 337 -0.15 -12.32 -0.46
N ASP A 338 1.09 -12.84 -0.41
CA ASP A 338 1.64 -13.65 -1.49
C ASP A 338 1.14 -15.11 -1.42
N ASN A 339 1.41 -15.90 -2.46
CA ASN A 339 1.03 -17.31 -2.53
C ASN A 339 1.66 -18.19 -1.42
N SER A 340 2.71 -17.70 -0.76
CA SER A 340 3.37 -18.38 0.37
C SER A 340 2.75 -18.02 1.72
N GLY A 341 1.83 -17.06 1.75
CA GLY A 341 1.17 -16.52 2.94
C GLY A 341 2.00 -15.48 3.68
N ASN A 342 3.00 -14.88 3.02
CA ASN A 342 3.66 -13.70 3.55
C ASN A 342 2.82 -12.46 3.27
N LEU A 343 2.92 -11.45 4.13
CA LEU A 343 2.38 -10.14 3.82
C LEU A 343 3.35 -9.38 2.92
N VAL A 344 2.80 -8.73 1.91
CA VAL A 344 3.51 -7.79 1.05
C VAL A 344 2.86 -6.42 1.21
N PHE A 345 3.64 -5.38 1.42
CA PHE A 345 3.13 -4.02 1.47
C PHE A 345 4.17 -3.01 0.95
N ASN A 346 3.67 -1.91 0.42
CA ASN A 346 4.52 -0.81 -0.04
C ASN A 346 4.71 0.23 1.08
N GLU A 347 5.89 0.80 1.17
CA GLU A 347 6.26 1.87 2.09
C GLU A 347 6.59 3.14 1.32
N GLN A 348 5.62 4.04 1.22
CA GLN A 348 5.71 5.21 0.33
C GLN A 348 6.90 6.11 0.61
N THR A 349 7.11 6.52 1.88
CA THR A 349 8.19 7.45 2.24
C THR A 349 9.54 6.75 2.34
N SER A 350 9.57 5.47 2.68
CA SER A 350 10.80 4.65 2.65
C SER A 350 11.25 4.33 1.23
N ASN A 351 10.36 4.43 0.24
CA ASN A 351 10.62 4.00 -1.14
C ASN A 351 10.99 2.52 -1.23
N GLN A 352 10.19 1.67 -0.57
CA GLN A 352 10.45 0.24 -0.38
C GLN A 352 9.21 -0.60 -0.65
N ILE A 353 9.45 -1.86 -1.01
CA ILE A 353 8.47 -2.95 -0.91
C ILE A 353 8.93 -3.85 0.24
N ALA A 354 8.03 -4.14 1.16
CA ALA A 354 8.26 -4.96 2.34
C ALA A 354 7.55 -6.32 2.23
N VAL A 355 8.23 -7.36 2.71
CA VAL A 355 7.71 -8.74 2.77
C VAL A 355 7.88 -9.25 4.20
N LEU A 356 6.79 -9.54 4.88
CA LEU A 356 6.77 -10.12 6.21
C LEU A 356 6.42 -11.61 6.16
N ASP A 357 7.34 -12.46 6.55
CA ASP A 357 7.02 -13.85 6.90
C ASP A 357 6.23 -13.85 8.22
N VAL A 358 4.92 -14.04 8.12
CA VAL A 358 3.99 -13.99 9.27
C VAL A 358 4.31 -15.06 10.30
N LYS A 359 4.81 -16.23 9.87
CA LYS A 359 5.08 -17.36 10.74
C LYS A 359 6.33 -17.16 11.60
N ASN A 360 7.37 -16.58 10.99
CA ASN A 360 8.66 -16.37 11.65
C ASN A 360 8.82 -14.93 12.16
N GLU A 361 7.87 -14.05 11.86
CA GLU A 361 7.92 -12.61 12.16
C GLU A 361 9.23 -11.96 11.66
N SER A 362 9.68 -12.36 10.46
CA SER A 362 10.86 -11.79 9.81
C SER A 362 10.44 -10.87 8.65
N LEU A 363 11.04 -9.69 8.60
CA LEU A 363 10.72 -8.63 7.64
C LEU A 363 11.90 -8.42 6.69
N VAL A 364 11.63 -8.42 5.39
CA VAL A 364 12.58 -8.05 4.34
C VAL A 364 12.04 -6.83 3.62
N GLU A 365 12.82 -5.75 3.54
CA GLU A 365 12.46 -4.50 2.90
C GLU A 365 13.40 -4.26 1.72
N TYR A 366 12.85 -4.21 0.49
CA TYR A 366 13.57 -4.03 -0.77
C TYR A 366 13.53 -2.56 -1.19
N MET A 367 14.68 -1.92 -1.32
CA MET A 367 14.79 -0.52 -1.75
C MET A 367 14.55 -0.39 -3.24
N ILE A 368 13.65 0.50 -3.63
CA ILE A 368 13.38 0.84 -5.03
C ILE A 368 14.47 1.80 -5.54
N PRO A 369 15.10 1.48 -6.69
CA PRO A 369 16.24 2.24 -7.20
C PRO A 369 15.91 3.65 -7.68
N SER A 370 14.77 3.84 -8.34
CA SER A 370 14.33 5.15 -8.82
C SER A 370 13.85 6.04 -7.68
N LYS A 371 14.16 7.32 -7.79
CA LYS A 371 13.85 8.33 -6.76
C LYS A 371 13.58 9.67 -7.43
N ASN A 372 12.39 10.21 -7.21
CA ASN A 372 12.03 11.54 -7.66
C ASN A 372 12.13 12.52 -6.49
N PRO A 373 13.07 13.48 -6.55
CA PRO A 373 13.32 14.40 -5.44
C PRO A 373 12.16 15.37 -5.19
N ASN A 374 11.25 15.56 -6.16
CA ASN A 374 10.10 16.44 -5.99
C ASN A 374 9.02 15.87 -5.05
N TRP A 375 9.10 14.56 -4.75
CA TRP A 375 8.16 13.87 -3.86
C TRP A 375 8.71 13.60 -2.46
N ALA A 376 9.84 14.21 -2.12
CA ALA A 376 10.45 14.13 -0.80
C ALA A 376 11.03 15.49 -0.39
N ASP A 377 11.60 15.56 0.80
CA ASP A 377 12.18 16.78 1.37
C ASP A 377 13.66 16.92 0.98
N CYS A 378 13.95 16.78 -0.31
CA CYS A 378 15.27 16.77 -0.88
C CYS A 378 15.78 18.18 -1.17
N ASP A 379 17.07 18.39 -0.97
CA ASP A 379 17.76 19.59 -1.46
C ASP A 379 18.02 19.43 -2.96
N LEU A 380 17.25 20.11 -3.78
CA LEU A 380 17.30 20.01 -5.24
C LEU A 380 18.65 20.54 -5.82
N ASP A 381 19.36 21.36 -5.06
CA ASP A 381 20.68 21.89 -5.47
C ASP A 381 21.82 20.91 -5.16
N SER A 382 21.54 19.84 -4.44
CA SER A 382 22.53 18.83 -4.07
C SER A 382 22.47 17.61 -5.00
N ASN A 383 23.63 17.02 -5.32
CA ASN A 383 23.73 15.76 -6.07
C ASN A 383 23.34 14.53 -5.24
N TYR A 384 22.43 14.67 -4.27
CA TYR A 384 22.02 13.56 -3.43
C TYR A 384 21.02 12.65 -4.17
N ASN A 385 21.22 11.36 -4.03
CA ASN A 385 20.29 10.33 -4.46
C ASN A 385 19.12 10.24 -3.44
N CYS A 386 18.27 11.26 -3.42
CA CYS A 386 17.14 11.43 -2.52
C CYS A 386 15.85 11.50 -3.31
N GLY A 387 14.76 11.02 -2.75
CA GLY A 387 13.43 11.05 -3.34
C GLY A 387 12.69 9.72 -3.22
N VAL A 388 11.48 9.70 -3.73
CA VAL A 388 10.62 8.52 -3.78
C VAL A 388 9.99 8.37 -5.17
N ALA A 389 9.81 7.15 -5.63
CA ALA A 389 9.21 6.84 -6.93
C ALA A 389 7.68 6.92 -6.92
N GLN A 390 7.06 7.03 -5.74
CA GLN A 390 5.61 6.94 -5.51
C GLN A 390 5.05 5.60 -5.98
N ILE A 391 5.35 4.56 -5.22
CA ILE A 391 4.84 3.22 -5.44
C ILE A 391 3.43 3.18 -4.88
N PHE A 392 2.43 2.97 -5.72
CA PHE A 392 1.04 2.84 -5.27
C PHE A 392 0.48 1.45 -5.50
N GLY A 393 0.50 0.95 -6.73
CA GLY A 393 -0.01 -0.37 -7.05
C GLY A 393 1.09 -1.43 -7.01
N PHE A 394 0.75 -2.61 -6.52
CA PHE A 394 1.57 -3.81 -6.67
C PHE A 394 0.67 -5.05 -6.77
N ASP A 395 1.22 -6.13 -7.33
CA ASP A 395 0.62 -7.46 -7.34
C ASP A 395 1.74 -8.51 -7.19
N THR A 396 1.38 -9.71 -6.75
CA THR A 396 2.33 -10.75 -6.39
C THR A 396 2.22 -11.98 -7.28
N THR A 397 3.36 -12.62 -7.53
CA THR A 397 3.45 -13.93 -8.17
C THR A 397 4.36 -14.84 -7.38
N ASP A 398 4.51 -16.11 -7.81
CA ASP A 398 5.50 -17.01 -7.22
C ASP A 398 6.93 -16.47 -7.46
N GLY A 399 7.51 -15.87 -6.42
CA GLY A 399 8.89 -15.38 -6.43
C GLY A 399 9.11 -13.99 -7.01
N ALA A 400 8.06 -13.23 -7.34
CA ALA A 400 8.19 -11.84 -7.77
C ALA A 400 7.05 -10.95 -7.26
N ILE A 401 7.37 -9.67 -7.03
CA ILE A 401 6.40 -8.62 -6.74
C ILE A 401 6.52 -7.58 -7.85
N LEU A 402 5.43 -7.33 -8.53
CA LEU A 402 5.35 -6.34 -9.61
C LEU A 402 4.67 -5.09 -9.09
N PHE A 403 5.19 -3.92 -9.44
CA PHE A 403 4.68 -2.66 -8.90
C PHE A 403 4.77 -1.52 -9.93
N THR A 404 4.00 -0.47 -9.71
CA THR A 404 4.00 0.75 -10.51
C THR A 404 4.75 1.87 -9.80
N GLU A 405 5.50 2.66 -10.55
CA GLU A 405 6.14 3.89 -10.11
C GLU A 405 5.45 5.09 -10.75
N TRP A 406 4.45 5.59 -10.05
CA TRP A 406 3.56 6.63 -10.56
C TRP A 406 4.29 7.92 -10.94
N ALA A 407 5.28 8.34 -10.14
CA ALA A 407 6.04 9.57 -10.37
C ALA A 407 7.21 9.37 -11.35
N GLU A 408 7.68 8.13 -11.54
CA GLU A 408 8.84 7.83 -12.38
C GLU A 408 8.47 7.20 -13.73
N ASN A 409 7.17 6.93 -13.95
CA ASN A 409 6.67 6.37 -15.21
C ASN A 409 7.34 5.04 -15.58
N ASN A 410 7.47 4.16 -14.59
CA ASN A 410 8.04 2.83 -14.74
C ASN A 410 7.08 1.79 -14.18
N ILE A 411 7.31 0.53 -14.55
CA ILE A 411 6.95 -0.62 -13.74
C ILE A 411 8.22 -1.27 -13.23
N GLY A 412 8.13 -1.89 -12.05
CA GLY A 412 9.24 -2.57 -11.42
C GLY A 412 8.90 -3.99 -11.03
N VAL A 413 9.93 -4.82 -10.90
CA VAL A 413 9.86 -6.21 -10.47
C VAL A 413 10.86 -6.42 -9.34
N VAL A 414 10.39 -6.81 -8.16
CA VAL A 414 11.23 -7.35 -7.09
C VAL A 414 11.35 -8.85 -7.29
N ASP A 415 12.56 -9.37 -7.45
CA ASP A 415 12.85 -10.80 -7.49
C ASP A 415 13.15 -11.31 -6.08
N THR A 416 12.13 -11.90 -5.43
CA THR A 416 12.24 -12.44 -4.07
C THR A 416 12.94 -13.78 -3.99
N THR A 417 13.27 -14.40 -5.14
CA THR A 417 14.01 -15.68 -5.19
C THR A 417 15.51 -15.51 -5.03
N LYS A 418 16.01 -14.29 -5.19
CA LYS A 418 17.44 -14.00 -5.02
C LYS A 418 17.88 -14.15 -3.58
N SER A 419 19.07 -14.74 -3.39
CA SER A 419 19.65 -14.88 -2.06
C SER A 419 19.92 -13.51 -1.44
N LEU A 420 19.57 -13.37 -0.15
CA LEU A 420 19.86 -12.16 0.62
C LEU A 420 21.34 -12.12 1.01
N PRO A 421 21.97 -10.92 1.12
CA PRO A 421 23.41 -10.79 1.39
C PRO A 421 23.77 -11.15 2.82
N PHE A 422 22.77 -11.27 3.69
CA PHE A 422 22.93 -11.65 5.09
C PHE A 422 21.70 -12.40 5.61
N LYS A 423 21.98 -13.31 6.55
CA LYS A 423 20.97 -13.98 7.38
C LYS A 423 21.12 -13.52 8.80
N ILE A 424 20.01 -13.36 9.49
CA ILE A 424 20.00 -12.98 10.90
C ILE A 424 19.34 -14.06 11.75
N ASP A 425 19.78 -14.17 12.99
CA ASP A 425 19.17 -14.99 14.03
C ASP A 425 19.29 -14.28 15.37
N THR A 426 18.26 -14.37 16.19
CA THR A 426 18.25 -13.79 17.54
C THR A 426 18.29 -14.89 18.59
N GLU A 427 19.21 -14.77 19.54
CA GLU A 427 19.36 -15.73 20.63
C GLU A 427 18.07 -15.88 21.46
N LYS A 428 17.28 -14.81 21.55
CA LYS A 428 16.02 -14.75 22.32
C LYS A 428 14.93 -14.13 21.49
N GLN A 429 13.76 -14.73 21.51
CA GLN A 429 12.53 -14.20 20.92
C GLN A 429 11.67 -13.43 21.94
N LEU A 430 12.00 -13.50 23.22
CA LEU A 430 11.31 -12.84 24.32
C LEU A 430 12.31 -12.31 25.35
N LEU A 431 12.16 -11.04 25.72
CA LEU A 431 12.88 -10.39 26.82
C LEU A 431 11.88 -9.81 27.82
N VAL A 432 12.05 -10.15 29.10
CA VAL A 432 11.22 -9.59 30.19
C VAL A 432 12.07 -8.65 31.02
N LEU A 433 11.62 -7.40 31.18
CA LEU A 433 12.29 -6.34 31.91
C LEU A 433 11.36 -5.73 32.96
N LYS A 434 11.94 -5.27 34.07
CA LYS A 434 11.25 -4.34 34.97
C LYS A 434 11.59 -2.89 34.59
N LYS A 435 10.76 -1.94 35.03
CA LYS A 435 11.08 -0.52 34.94
C LYS A 435 12.44 -0.21 35.52
N GLY A 436 13.23 0.62 34.85
CA GLY A 436 14.61 0.94 35.22
C GLY A 436 15.64 -0.14 34.89
N GLN A 437 15.25 -1.28 34.32
CA GLN A 437 16.17 -2.36 33.97
C GLN A 437 16.63 -2.31 32.52
N SER A 438 17.81 -2.86 32.29
CA SER A 438 18.33 -3.16 30.96
C SER A 438 18.45 -4.68 30.78
N GLY A 439 18.26 -5.11 29.55
CA GLY A 439 18.49 -6.48 29.11
C GLY A 439 19.22 -6.50 27.77
N GLU A 440 19.79 -7.64 27.45
CA GLU A 440 20.58 -7.81 26.24
C GLU A 440 20.03 -8.95 25.37
N ILE A 441 20.09 -8.74 24.04
CA ILE A 441 19.81 -9.74 23.03
C ILE A 441 21.01 -9.79 22.10
N THR A 442 21.48 -10.99 21.77
CA THR A 442 22.51 -11.18 20.76
C THR A 442 21.84 -11.37 19.40
N LEU A 443 22.13 -10.47 18.46
CA LEU A 443 21.80 -10.61 17.06
C LEU A 443 23.01 -11.23 16.34
N SER A 444 22.85 -12.42 15.80
CA SER A 444 23.86 -13.12 15.00
C SER A 444 23.60 -12.85 13.52
N ILE A 445 24.59 -12.32 12.85
CA ILE A 445 24.52 -11.95 11.41
C ILE A 445 25.51 -12.83 10.66
N THR A 446 25.02 -13.58 9.68
CA THR A 446 25.85 -14.35 8.76
C THR A 446 25.83 -13.70 7.39
N TYR A 447 26.98 -13.30 6.89
CA TYR A 447 27.16 -12.66 5.60
C TYR A 447 27.43 -13.70 4.51
N ASP A 448 26.79 -13.55 3.35
CA ASP A 448 27.15 -14.32 2.16
C ASP A 448 28.58 -13.97 1.71
N ASN A 449 28.93 -12.70 1.76
CA ASN A 449 30.27 -12.20 1.56
C ASN A 449 30.65 -11.25 2.70
N ILE A 450 31.79 -11.48 3.35
CA ILE A 450 32.23 -10.66 4.49
C ILE A 450 32.45 -9.18 4.13
N SER A 451 32.69 -8.85 2.86
CA SER A 451 32.76 -7.46 2.40
C SER A 451 31.46 -6.68 2.63
N ASP A 452 30.31 -7.37 2.69
CA ASP A 452 29.01 -6.74 2.87
C ASP A 452 28.85 -6.16 4.27
N SER A 453 29.65 -6.64 5.24
CA SER A 453 29.68 -6.08 6.60
C SER A 453 30.14 -4.61 6.65
N ILE A 454 30.94 -4.15 5.68
CA ILE A 454 31.51 -2.80 5.66
C ILE A 454 30.44 -1.75 5.34
N ASN A 455 29.50 -2.10 4.47
CA ASN A 455 28.47 -1.19 3.95
C ASN A 455 27.09 -1.45 4.59
N SER A 456 27.04 -2.22 5.67
CA SER A 456 25.79 -2.56 6.34
C SER A 456 25.63 -1.81 7.67
N GLU A 457 24.39 -1.49 7.99
CA GLU A 457 24.00 -0.78 9.20
C GLU A 457 23.02 -1.64 10.04
N ILE A 458 23.18 -1.60 11.36
CA ILE A 458 22.19 -2.20 12.26
C ILE A 458 20.93 -1.34 12.24
N LYS A 459 19.80 -1.98 12.02
CA LYS A 459 18.47 -1.36 12.02
C LYS A 459 17.73 -1.80 13.27
N THR A 460 17.11 -0.86 13.95
CA THR A 460 16.28 -1.12 15.12
C THR A 460 15.07 -0.20 15.11
N SER A 461 13.90 -0.74 15.45
CA SER A 461 12.71 0.04 15.74
C SER A 461 11.89 -0.61 16.85
N HIS A 462 10.92 0.09 17.40
CA HIS A 462 10.07 -0.45 18.48
C HIS A 462 8.66 0.14 18.45
N THR A 463 7.70 -0.58 19.00
CA THR A 463 6.29 -0.21 19.03
C THR A 463 5.87 0.63 20.24
N ALA A 464 6.80 1.07 21.08
CA ALA A 464 6.50 2.01 22.15
C ALA A 464 5.95 3.32 21.55
N SER A 465 4.91 3.88 22.15
CA SER A 465 4.18 5.04 21.63
C SER A 465 5.10 6.24 21.41
N SER A 466 4.98 6.87 20.25
CA SER A 466 5.70 8.11 19.92
C SER A 466 4.94 9.39 20.31
N THR A 467 3.76 9.28 20.94
CA THR A 467 2.90 10.44 21.26
C THR A 467 3.39 11.25 22.46
N SER A 468 4.34 10.73 23.21
CA SER A 468 5.03 11.48 24.27
C SER A 468 6.48 11.77 23.82
N ASN A 469 7.00 12.96 24.13
CA ASN A 469 8.42 13.31 23.98
C ASN A 469 9.37 12.44 24.84
N PHE A 470 8.88 11.30 25.33
CA PHE A 470 9.59 10.33 26.15
C PHE A 470 9.63 8.99 25.41
N THR A 471 10.82 8.62 24.96
CA THR A 471 11.08 7.25 24.50
C THR A 471 11.03 6.33 25.70
N ASP A 472 10.01 5.50 25.80
CA ASP A 472 9.84 4.56 26.91
C ASP A 472 10.91 3.43 26.88
N LEU A 473 11.47 3.16 25.69
CA LEU A 473 12.53 2.21 25.46
C LEU A 473 13.72 2.87 24.78
N LEU A 474 14.91 2.64 25.31
CA LEU A 474 16.16 3.02 24.66
C LEU A 474 16.85 1.77 24.13
N ILE A 475 17.15 1.77 22.85
CA ILE A 475 17.86 0.68 22.18
C ILE A 475 19.22 1.19 21.75
N SER A 476 20.25 0.42 22.09
CA SER A 476 21.61 0.66 21.61
C SER A 476 22.24 -0.63 21.10
N SER A 477 23.11 -0.53 20.13
CA SER A 477 23.81 -1.67 19.54
C SER A 477 25.32 -1.54 19.69
N SER A 478 25.99 -2.66 19.93
CA SER A 478 27.44 -2.76 19.95
C SER A 478 27.88 -3.88 19.03
N ARG A 479 28.58 -3.53 17.95
CA ARG A 479 29.11 -4.47 16.97
C ARG A 479 30.46 -5.03 17.41
N ASN A 480 30.65 -6.32 17.23
CA ASN A 480 31.94 -6.99 17.40
C ASN A 480 32.56 -7.24 16.00
N SER A 481 33.88 -7.36 15.96
CA SER A 481 34.54 -7.74 14.71
C SER A 481 34.06 -9.11 14.25
N PRO A 482 33.70 -9.28 12.96
CA PRO A 482 33.25 -10.56 12.43
C PRO A 482 34.30 -11.68 12.66
N GLN A 483 33.82 -12.86 12.96
CA GLN A 483 34.63 -14.08 13.02
C GLN A 483 34.26 -15.00 11.85
N GLY A 484 35.13 -15.02 10.84
CA GLY A 484 34.78 -15.61 9.55
C GLY A 484 33.68 -14.78 8.88
N ASN A 485 32.58 -15.42 8.50
CA ASN A 485 31.41 -14.77 7.90
C ASN A 485 30.34 -14.39 8.93
N THR A 486 30.57 -14.59 10.21
CA THR A 486 29.56 -14.33 11.26
C THR A 486 29.99 -13.16 12.15
N GLU A 487 29.07 -12.26 12.41
CA GLU A 487 29.18 -11.18 13.37
C GLU A 487 28.13 -11.34 14.48
N HIS A 488 28.52 -11.07 15.71
CA HIS A 488 27.59 -11.00 16.84
C HIS A 488 27.46 -9.56 17.30
N VAL A 489 26.23 -9.04 17.25
CA VAL A 489 25.90 -7.71 17.70
C VAL A 489 25.14 -7.80 19.00
N THR A 490 25.62 -7.12 20.03
CA THR A 490 24.88 -7.00 21.28
C THR A 490 23.91 -5.84 21.19
N ILE A 491 22.62 -6.13 21.33
CA ILE A 491 21.54 -5.14 21.40
C ILE A 491 21.15 -4.99 22.87
N THR A 492 21.35 -3.80 23.42
CA THR A 492 20.95 -3.47 24.79
C THR A 492 19.63 -2.68 24.75
N ILE A 493 18.64 -3.18 25.47
CA ILE A 493 17.31 -2.58 25.60
C ILE A 493 17.16 -2.11 27.03
N HIS A 494 16.90 -0.82 27.22
CA HIS A 494 16.68 -0.22 28.53
C HIS A 494 15.24 0.27 28.66
N ALA A 495 14.51 -0.28 29.63
CA ALA A 495 13.22 0.24 30.05
C ALA A 495 13.43 1.37 31.05
N SER A 496 12.97 2.58 30.79
CA SER A 496 13.08 3.69 31.75
C SER A 496 12.19 3.47 32.97
N GLU A 497 12.42 4.23 34.05
CA GLU A 497 11.54 4.23 35.25
C GLU A 497 10.10 4.68 34.91
N THR A 498 9.94 5.45 33.82
CA THR A 498 8.66 5.98 33.35
C THR A 498 8.01 5.11 32.26
N SER A 499 8.66 4.05 31.82
CA SER A 499 8.12 3.15 30.80
C SER A 499 6.75 2.62 31.20
N LEU A 500 5.84 2.53 30.24
CA LEU A 500 4.55 1.89 30.44
C LEU A 500 4.74 0.37 30.53
N THR A 501 4.00 -0.27 31.42
CA THR A 501 3.95 -1.74 31.47
C THR A 501 3.16 -2.25 30.28
N GLY A 502 3.59 -3.35 29.68
CA GLY A 502 2.91 -3.92 28.50
C GLY A 502 3.83 -4.77 27.64
N ASN A 503 3.28 -5.21 26.52
CA ASN A 503 3.97 -5.99 25.52
C ASN A 503 4.38 -5.09 24.37
N TYR A 504 5.64 -5.19 23.93
CA TYR A 504 6.20 -4.40 22.84
C TYR A 504 6.83 -5.34 21.82
N LYS A 505 6.70 -5.00 20.53
CA LYS A 505 7.50 -5.59 19.46
C LYS A 505 8.71 -4.71 19.20
N ILE A 506 9.88 -5.31 19.14
CA ILE A 506 11.13 -4.66 18.74
C ILE A 506 11.61 -5.31 17.47
N LEU A 507 11.91 -4.52 16.47
CA LEU A 507 12.50 -4.95 15.21
C LEU A 507 14.01 -4.82 15.31
N LEU A 508 14.73 -5.91 15.07
CA LEU A 508 16.19 -5.99 15.07
C LEU A 508 16.65 -6.50 13.71
N GLY A 509 17.54 -5.75 13.06
CA GLY A 509 17.96 -6.13 11.71
C GLY A 509 19.26 -5.50 11.26
N ILE A 510 19.57 -5.77 10.01
CA ILE A 510 20.72 -5.25 9.28
C ILE A 510 20.30 -4.91 7.85
N GLY A 511 20.79 -3.82 7.34
CA GLY A 511 20.48 -3.37 5.98
C GLY A 511 21.66 -2.69 5.29
N ASN A 512 21.58 -2.67 3.98
CA ASN A 512 22.42 -1.86 3.09
C ASN A 512 21.53 -0.94 2.25
N ASN A 513 22.05 -0.38 1.16
CA ASN A 513 21.25 0.52 0.27
C ASN A 513 20.28 -0.21 -0.66
N GLU A 514 20.22 -1.53 -0.64
CA GLU A 514 19.38 -2.31 -1.56
C GLU A 514 18.33 -3.15 -0.81
N VAL A 515 18.69 -3.65 0.38
CA VAL A 515 17.81 -4.53 1.16
C VAL A 515 18.09 -4.44 2.65
N THR A 516 17.03 -4.55 3.45
CA THR A 516 17.09 -4.71 4.90
C THR A 516 16.45 -6.05 5.29
N VAL A 517 17.08 -6.78 6.20
CA VAL A 517 16.57 -8.03 6.78
C VAL A 517 16.44 -7.84 8.28
N SER A 518 15.25 -8.09 8.81
CA SER A 518 14.91 -7.82 10.21
C SER A 518 14.08 -8.96 10.82
N GLN A 519 14.11 -9.05 12.15
CA GLN A 519 13.36 -10.01 12.95
C GLN A 519 12.66 -9.28 14.10
N TYR A 520 11.39 -9.58 14.35
CA TYR A 520 10.69 -9.10 15.53
C TYR A 520 11.02 -9.94 16.75
N VAL A 521 11.14 -9.26 17.89
CA VAL A 521 11.37 -9.84 19.22
C VAL A 521 10.37 -9.23 20.19
N ASP A 522 9.76 -10.05 21.03
CA ASP A 522 8.86 -9.59 22.08
C ASP A 522 9.61 -9.04 23.28
N VAL A 523 9.17 -7.90 23.80
CA VAL A 523 9.67 -7.33 25.04
C VAL A 523 8.50 -7.04 25.97
N ILE A 524 8.52 -7.64 27.14
CA ILE A 524 7.51 -7.41 28.18
C ILE A 524 8.12 -6.52 29.26
N ILE A 525 7.44 -5.40 29.56
CA ILE A 525 7.79 -4.54 30.68
C ILE A 525 6.82 -4.78 31.82
N GLU A 526 7.39 -5.26 32.95
CA GLU A 526 6.69 -5.47 34.20
C GLU A 526 6.87 -4.25 35.15
N SER A 527 5.97 -4.15 36.14
CA SER A 527 6.02 -3.10 37.18
C SER A 527 7.21 -3.23 38.12
#